data_5dc97c4bf480593559b3294b4cee0e33
#
_entry.id   5dc97c4bf480593559b3294b4cee0e33
#
_cell.length_a   1.000
_cell.length_b   1.000
_cell.length_c   1.000
_cell.angle_alpha   90.00
_cell.angle_beta   90.00
_cell.angle_gamma   90.00
#
_symmetry.space_group_name_H-M   'P 1'
#
loop_
_entity.id
_entity.type
_entity.pdbx_description
1 polymer ?
#
loop_
_entity_poly.entity_id
_entity_poly.type
_entity_poly.pdbx_seq_one_letter_code
_entity_poly.pdbx_strand_id
1 'polypeptide(L)' 'MTSKELRDLQDDELVEHIRTQRREVFGLRFQLATGELENTAGVGTAKRDLARALTVARQRGLELHHHVTS' A
#
# COMPACT_ATOMS: atom_id res chain seq x y z
N MET A 1 8.97 -0.68 4.36
CA MET A 1 9.35 0.50 5.17
C MET A 1 8.77 0.40 6.57
N THR A 2 9.53 0.88 7.53
CA THR A 2 9.05 0.93 8.91
C THR A 2 8.12 2.15 9.09
N SER A 3 7.36 2.14 10.18
CA SER A 3 6.49 3.28 10.49
C SER A 3 7.27 4.58 10.63
N LYS A 4 8.48 4.50 11.19
CA LYS A 4 9.33 5.68 11.35
C LYS A 4 9.74 6.25 10.00
N GLU A 5 10.15 5.38 9.08
CA GLU A 5 10.52 5.80 7.73
C GLU A 5 9.35 6.44 7.01
N LEU A 6 8.16 5.87 7.17
CA LEU A 6 6.95 6.42 6.55
C LEU A 6 6.62 7.79 7.11
N ARG A 7 6.82 8.00 8.41
CA ARG A 7 6.54 9.29 9.04
C ARG A 7 7.52 10.37 8.61
N ASP A 8 8.69 9.98 8.14
CA ASP A 8 9.69 10.92 7.67
C ASP A 8 9.43 11.40 6.24
N LEU A 9 8.54 10.73 5.52
CA LEU A 9 8.20 11.13 4.16
C LEU A 9 7.32 12.38 4.17
N GLN A 10 7.49 13.21 3.13
CA GLN A 10 6.59 14.33 2.90
C GLN A 10 5.25 13.82 2.40
N ASP A 11 4.22 14.67 2.46
CA ASP A 11 2.86 14.24 2.09
C ASP A 11 2.79 13.68 0.67
N ASP A 12 3.39 14.39 -0.30
CA ASP A 12 3.35 13.94 -1.69
C ASP A 12 4.13 12.64 -1.88
N GLU A 13 5.23 12.49 -1.17
CA GLU A 13 6.03 11.27 -1.21
C GLU A 13 5.25 10.09 -0.62
N LEU A 14 4.56 10.34 0.49
CA LEU A 14 3.76 9.30 1.13
C LEU A 14 2.60 8.86 0.23
N VAL A 15 1.91 9.80 -0.39
CA VAL A 15 0.82 9.49 -1.31
C VAL A 15 1.33 8.66 -2.49
N GLU A 16 2.48 9.03 -3.03
CA GLU A 16 3.05 8.29 -4.15
C GLU A 16 3.47 6.89 -3.72
N HIS A 17 4.01 6.76 -2.52
CA HIS A 17 4.38 5.46 -1.97
C HIS A 17 3.14 4.56 -1.84
N ILE A 18 2.04 5.12 -1.33
CA ILE A 18 0.79 4.38 -1.18
C ILE A 18 0.28 3.92 -2.54
N ARG A 19 0.33 4.80 -3.52
CA ARG A 19 -0.11 4.46 -4.88
C ARG A 19 0.70 3.29 -5.44
N THR A 20 2.01 3.34 -5.25
CA THR A 20 2.90 2.27 -5.68
C THR A 20 2.58 0.97 -4.96
N GLN A 21 2.36 1.04 -3.65
CA GLN A 21 2.04 -0.14 -2.85
C GLN A 21 0.71 -0.76 -3.26
N ARG A 22 -0.29 0.05 -3.56
CA ARG A 22 -1.58 -0.45 -4.04
C ARG A 22 -1.42 -1.20 -5.36
N ARG A 23 -0.63 -0.65 -6.24
CA ARG A 23 -0.36 -1.26 -7.54
C ARG A 23 0.33 -2.61 -7.35
N GLU A 24 1.27 -2.67 -6.42
CA GLU A 24 2.01 -3.88 -6.11
C GLU A 24 1.10 -4.97 -5.54
N VAL A 25 0.26 -4.61 -4.58
CA VAL A 25 -0.70 -5.56 -3.99
C VAL A 25 -1.64 -6.09 -5.06
N PHE A 26 -2.14 -5.20 -5.90
CA PHE A 26 -3.06 -5.58 -6.97
C PHE A 26 -2.40 -6.56 -7.93
N GLY A 27 -1.16 -6.28 -8.33
CA GLY A 27 -0.41 -7.14 -9.24
C GLY A 27 -0.16 -8.53 -8.64
N LEU A 28 0.21 -8.57 -7.36
CA LEU A 28 0.44 -9.84 -6.68
C LEU A 28 -0.84 -10.67 -6.58
N ARG A 29 -1.95 -10.00 -6.29
CA ARG A 29 -3.24 -10.69 -6.23
C ARG A 29 -3.64 -11.24 -7.58
N PHE A 30 -3.38 -10.49 -8.63
CA PHE A 30 -3.67 -10.92 -9.99
C PHE A 30 -2.85 -12.17 -10.32
N GLN A 31 -1.56 -12.15 -10.02
CA GLN A 31 -0.68 -13.29 -10.27
C GLN A 31 -1.12 -14.53 -9.49
N LEU A 32 -1.58 -14.32 -8.26
CA LEU A 32 -2.09 -15.42 -7.44
C LEU A 32 -3.34 -16.00 -8.08
N ALA A 33 -4.24 -15.17 -8.56
CA ALA A 33 -5.49 -15.60 -9.18
C ALA A 33 -5.26 -16.37 -10.49
N THR A 34 -4.23 -16.01 -11.22
CA THR A 34 -3.92 -16.69 -12.50
C THR A 34 -3.03 -17.91 -12.33
N GLY A 35 -2.59 -18.19 -11.11
CA GLY A 35 -1.72 -19.34 -10.84
C GLY A 35 -0.25 -19.09 -11.09
N GLU A 36 0.12 -17.87 -11.45
CA GLU A 36 1.53 -17.53 -11.65
C GLU A 36 2.30 -17.43 -10.33
N LEU A 37 1.59 -17.17 -9.25
CA LEU A 37 2.17 -17.05 -7.92
C LEU A 37 1.55 -18.10 -7.02
N GLU A 38 2.38 -18.99 -6.48
CA GLU A 38 1.90 -20.07 -5.63
C GLU A 38 1.93 -19.72 -4.15
N ASN A 39 2.84 -18.83 -3.77
CA ASN A 39 3.06 -18.49 -2.38
C ASN A 39 2.40 -17.16 -2.03
N THR A 40 1.55 -17.18 -1.01
CA THR A 40 0.79 -16.00 -0.59
C THR A 40 1.56 -15.11 0.39
N ALA A 41 2.73 -15.52 0.85
CA ALA A 41 3.49 -14.76 1.85
C ALA A 41 3.81 -13.35 1.37
N GLY A 42 4.19 -13.21 0.09
CA GLY A 42 4.49 -11.90 -0.46
C GLY A 42 3.28 -10.97 -0.50
N VAL A 43 2.10 -11.55 -0.76
CA VAL A 43 0.86 -10.77 -0.75
C VAL A 43 0.59 -10.24 0.65
N GLY A 44 0.73 -11.09 1.66
CA GLY A 44 0.52 -10.69 3.05
C GLY A 44 1.45 -9.57 3.50
N THR A 45 2.73 -9.67 3.13
CA THR A 45 3.71 -8.64 3.45
C THR A 45 3.37 -7.32 2.77
N ALA A 46 3.05 -7.38 1.48
CA ALA A 46 2.70 -6.17 0.72
C ALA A 46 1.45 -5.50 1.29
N LYS A 47 0.45 -6.29 1.67
CA LYS A 47 -0.77 -5.75 2.27
C LYS A 47 -0.49 -5.08 3.60
N ARG A 48 0.37 -5.65 4.42
CA ARG A 48 0.75 -5.06 5.71
C ARG A 48 1.49 -3.75 5.51
N ASP A 49 2.40 -3.70 4.55
CA ASP A 49 3.13 -2.48 4.25
C ASP A 49 2.17 -1.38 3.79
N LEU A 50 1.23 -1.74 2.94
CA LEU A 50 0.21 -0.79 2.47
C LEU A 50 -0.64 -0.30 3.64
N ALA A 51 -1.09 -1.21 4.50
CA ALA A 51 -1.91 -0.84 5.65
C ALA A 51 -1.16 0.12 6.58
N ARG A 52 0.13 -0.12 6.77
CA ARG A 52 0.97 0.75 7.61
C ARG A 52 1.06 2.14 7.00
N ALA A 53 1.28 2.23 5.70
CA ALA A 53 1.36 3.52 5.01
C ALA A 53 0.02 4.25 5.07
N LEU A 54 -1.08 3.54 4.91
CA LEU A 54 -2.42 4.13 4.99
C LEU A 54 -2.69 4.67 6.39
N THR A 55 -2.22 3.96 7.42
CA THR A 55 -2.38 4.41 8.80
C THR A 55 -1.65 5.73 9.02
N VAL A 56 -0.42 5.83 8.55
CA VAL A 56 0.35 7.07 8.68
C VAL A 56 -0.34 8.22 7.94
N ALA A 57 -0.82 7.96 6.72
CA ALA A 57 -1.53 8.98 5.95
C ALA A 57 -2.79 9.44 6.67
N ARG A 58 -3.53 8.50 7.27
CA ARG A 58 -4.74 8.83 8.03
C ARG A 58 -4.41 9.70 9.24
N GLN A 59 -3.31 9.40 9.92
CA GLN A 59 -2.87 10.20 11.06
C GLN A 59 -2.54 11.62 10.67
N ARG A 60 -2.10 11.83 9.44
CA ARG A 60 -1.82 13.16 8.90
C ARG A 60 -3.06 13.86 8.37
N GLY A 61 -4.17 13.15 8.28
CA GLY A 61 -5.39 13.71 7.71
C GLY A 61 -5.39 13.83 6.19
N LEU A 62 -4.58 13.02 5.53
CA LEU A 62 -4.51 13.03 4.07
C LEU A 62 -5.71 12.30 3.48
N GLU A 63 -6.30 12.86 2.42
CA GLU A 63 -7.38 12.23 1.69
C GLU A 63 -6.77 11.44 0.54
N LEU A 64 -7.11 10.21 0.49
CA LEU A 64 -6.49 9.32 -0.46
C LEU A 64 -7.45 8.81 -1.50
N HIS A 65 -8.52 9.24 -1.80
CA HIS A 65 -9.34 8.68 -2.68
C HIS A 65 -10.28 8.93 -3.56
N HIS A 66 -10.20 8.82 -3.04
CA HIS A 66 -10.79 8.76 -3.31
C HIS A 66 -11.72 8.42 -3.76
N HIS A 67 -12.03 8.57 -3.85
CA HIS A 67 -12.79 8.23 -4.17
C HIS A 67 -13.24 7.48 -4.56
N VAL A 68 -13.03 7.34 -4.67
CA VAL A 68 -13.43 6.51 -5.04
C VAL A 68 -14.24 5.92 -4.79
N THR A 69 -14.48 5.74 -4.67
CA THR A 69 -15.15 5.04 -4.50
C THR A 69 -15.75 4.87 -4.10
N SER A 70 -15.94 5.14 -3.97
CA SER A 70 -16.39 4.80 -3.65
C SER A 70 -16.70 4.53 -3.68
#